data_400a8e9a3ba0d6ebbf87c0814f155700
#
_entry.id   400a8e9a3ba0d6ebbf87c0814f155700
#
_cell.length_a   1.000
_cell.length_b   1.000
_cell.length_c   1.000
_cell.angle_alpha   90.00
_cell.angle_beta   90.00
_cell.angle_gamma   90.00
#
_symmetry.space_group_name_H-M   'P 1'
#
loop_
_entity.id
_entity.type
_entity.pdbx_description
1 polymer ?
#
loop_
_entity_poly.entity_id
_entity_poly.type
_entity_poly.pdbx_seq_one_letter_code
_entity_poly.pdbx_strand_id
1 'polypeptide(L)'
;MAIVWTYATDDTRYEVRAAGSSLRFYSNGVLHSQYSERCPLTGSVWDLLWLPALFRPDRSPRRILLLGTGAGTVIRQLKRLFDPIEIVGVDNNPIHLRVAREHFGVTPEMAQLLHADAGDYVARYRGPGFDLVIDDLFGGGNGVPERSVQFDSAWLRKLQRCLADDGVLSINFADRAELVLSGFSRALNRSDRFVSMFEFSAPAIENVIVGLLPFTAQSADLRAYLQATPELADLLERGRLRYRVKTVKFKPS
;
A
#
# COMPACT_ATOMS: atom_id res chain seq x y z
N MET A 1 1.43 -8.78 25.01
CA MET A 1 0.78 -9.34 23.80
C MET A 1 0.76 -10.85 23.92
N ALA A 2 -0.39 -11.49 23.71
CA ALA A 2 -0.51 -12.94 23.70
C ALA A 2 -0.34 -13.46 22.26
N ILE A 3 0.39 -14.58 22.10
CA ILE A 3 0.47 -15.29 20.81
C ILE A 3 -0.81 -16.12 20.69
N VAL A 4 -1.59 -15.88 19.62
CA VAL A 4 -2.86 -16.58 19.39
C VAL A 4 -2.76 -17.61 18.27
N TRP A 5 -1.71 -17.54 17.47
CA TRP A 5 -1.42 -18.51 16.41
C TRP A 5 0.07 -18.49 16.06
N THR A 6 0.62 -19.66 15.74
CA THR A 6 1.99 -19.82 15.23
C THR A 6 2.03 -20.85 14.13
N TYR A 7 2.93 -20.64 13.18
CA TYR A 7 3.29 -21.60 12.15
C TYR A 7 4.78 -21.46 11.85
N ALA A 8 5.47 -22.54 11.56
CA ALA A 8 6.89 -22.51 11.21
C ALA A 8 7.13 -23.37 9.97
N THR A 9 7.99 -22.84 9.09
CA THR A 9 8.71 -23.59 8.05
C THR A 9 10.17 -23.74 8.49
N ASP A 10 10.99 -24.38 7.66
CA ASP A 10 12.43 -24.57 7.99
C ASP A 10 13.15 -23.24 8.22
N ASP A 11 12.75 -22.17 7.49
CA ASP A 11 13.46 -20.88 7.49
C ASP A 11 12.64 -19.73 8.11
N THR A 12 11.34 -19.91 8.34
CA THR A 12 10.48 -18.80 8.73
C THR A 12 9.50 -19.19 9.84
N ARG A 13 9.49 -18.37 10.90
CA ARG A 13 8.50 -18.44 11.97
C ARG A 13 7.45 -17.35 11.80
N TYR A 14 6.19 -17.75 11.72
CA TYR A 14 5.03 -16.88 11.60
C TYR A 14 4.28 -16.83 12.92
N GLU A 15 3.81 -15.65 13.31
CA GLU A 15 3.04 -15.47 14.54
C GLU A 15 1.92 -14.45 14.34
N VAL A 16 0.73 -14.77 14.84
CA VAL A 16 -0.32 -13.80 15.08
C VAL A 16 -0.38 -13.52 16.57
N ARG A 17 -0.26 -12.26 16.94
CA ARG A 17 -0.27 -11.79 18.32
C ARG A 17 -1.45 -10.87 18.58
N ALA A 18 -2.16 -11.07 19.69
CA ALA A 18 -3.24 -10.19 20.15
C ALA A 18 -2.73 -9.18 21.19
N ALA A 19 -3.17 -7.94 21.06
CA ALA A 19 -2.93 -6.86 22.01
C ALA A 19 -4.22 -6.03 22.18
N GLY A 20 -5.03 -6.36 23.19
CA GLY A 20 -6.37 -5.81 23.34
C GLY A 20 -7.23 -6.17 22.12
N SER A 21 -7.80 -5.17 21.45
CA SER A 21 -8.61 -5.35 20.23
C SER A 21 -7.79 -5.40 18.93
N SER A 22 -6.44 -5.39 19.02
CA SER A 22 -5.57 -5.41 17.85
C SER A 22 -4.95 -6.77 17.63
N LEU A 23 -4.91 -7.22 16.38
CA LEU A 23 -4.11 -8.34 15.91
C LEU A 23 -2.89 -7.82 15.16
N ARG A 24 -1.76 -8.50 15.32
CA ARG A 24 -0.50 -8.22 14.62
C ARG A 24 0.08 -9.50 14.06
N PHE A 25 0.48 -9.46 12.82
CA PHE A 25 1.10 -10.59 12.12
C PHE A 25 2.59 -10.33 11.89
N TYR A 26 3.40 -11.29 12.26
CA TYR A 26 4.86 -11.25 12.18
C TYR A 26 5.41 -12.44 11.38
N SER A 27 6.47 -12.19 10.60
CA SER A 27 7.34 -13.21 10.01
C SER A 27 8.77 -12.94 10.50
N ASN A 28 9.40 -13.92 11.16
CA ASN A 28 10.73 -13.77 11.76
C ASN A 28 10.90 -12.50 12.60
N GLY A 29 9.84 -12.12 13.34
CA GLY A 29 9.83 -10.93 14.18
C GLY A 29 9.55 -9.61 13.46
N VAL A 30 9.51 -9.58 12.12
CA VAL A 30 9.13 -8.41 11.32
C VAL A 30 7.60 -8.29 11.30
N LEU A 31 7.08 -7.10 11.58
CA LEU A 31 5.65 -6.80 11.52
C LEU A 31 5.20 -6.63 10.07
N HIS A 32 4.33 -7.51 9.57
CA HIS A 32 3.79 -7.49 8.21
C HIS A 32 2.36 -7.00 8.12
N SER A 33 1.61 -7.02 9.21
CA SER A 33 0.22 -6.53 9.21
C SER A 33 -0.28 -6.25 10.61
N GLN A 34 -1.19 -5.28 10.71
CA GLN A 34 -1.90 -4.95 11.93
C GLN A 34 -3.35 -4.65 11.63
N TYR A 35 -4.26 -5.12 12.48
CA TYR A 35 -5.68 -4.86 12.37
C TYR A 35 -6.32 -4.61 13.73
N SER A 36 -7.31 -3.73 13.77
CA SER A 36 -8.19 -3.53 14.92
C SER A 36 -9.60 -3.18 14.45
N GLU A 37 -10.62 -3.85 15.00
CA GLU A 37 -12.03 -3.53 14.70
C GLU A 37 -12.43 -2.13 15.16
N ARG A 38 -11.79 -1.62 16.22
CA ARG A 38 -12.14 -0.32 16.82
C ARG A 38 -11.59 0.87 16.04
N CYS A 39 -10.51 0.68 15.29
CA CYS A 39 -9.88 1.74 14.53
C CYS A 39 -9.27 1.16 13.24
N PRO A 40 -9.70 1.63 12.06
CA PRO A 40 -9.15 1.15 10.79
C PRO A 40 -7.69 1.53 10.63
N LEU A 41 -7.25 2.62 11.26
CA LEU A 41 -5.87 3.12 11.15
C LEU A 41 -4.95 2.44 12.16
N THR A 42 -3.72 2.23 11.74
CA THR A 42 -2.70 1.51 12.49
C THR A 42 -1.65 2.42 13.14
N GLY A 43 -1.54 3.67 12.67
CA GLY A 43 -0.46 4.59 12.99
C GLY A 43 0.86 4.22 12.30
N SER A 44 0.82 3.38 11.26
CA SER A 44 1.98 2.86 10.54
C SER A 44 1.89 3.17 9.03
N VAL A 45 2.84 2.64 8.26
CA VAL A 45 2.99 2.88 6.81
C VAL A 45 1.71 2.61 6.01
N TRP A 46 0.93 1.61 6.39
CA TRP A 46 -0.30 1.24 5.69
C TRP A 46 -1.32 2.37 5.60
N ASP A 47 -1.32 3.27 6.59
CA ASP A 47 -2.23 4.43 6.62
C ASP A 47 -1.88 5.47 5.53
N LEU A 48 -0.68 5.40 4.95
CA LEU A 48 -0.21 6.32 3.92
C LEU A 48 -0.42 5.78 2.49
N LEU A 49 -0.52 4.45 2.32
CA LEU A 49 -0.51 3.80 1.00
C LEU A 49 -1.70 4.16 0.12
N TRP A 50 -2.84 4.46 0.70
CA TRP A 50 -4.05 4.83 -0.04
C TRP A 50 -4.25 6.35 -0.19
N LEU A 51 -3.50 7.19 0.54
CA LEU A 51 -3.63 8.65 0.47
C LEU A 51 -3.45 9.22 -0.95
N PRO A 52 -2.53 8.71 -1.80
CA PRO A 52 -2.40 9.20 -3.17
C PRO A 52 -3.68 9.11 -4.00
N ALA A 53 -4.54 8.12 -3.75
CA ALA A 53 -5.80 7.97 -4.47
C ALA A 53 -6.79 9.12 -4.22
N LEU A 54 -6.66 9.82 -3.10
CA LEU A 54 -7.57 10.92 -2.72
C LEU A 54 -7.35 12.21 -3.51
N PHE A 55 -6.34 12.25 -4.36
CA PHE A 55 -6.19 13.32 -5.35
C PHE A 55 -7.04 13.13 -6.60
N ARG A 56 -7.60 11.94 -6.82
CA ARG A 56 -8.46 11.67 -7.99
C ARG A 56 -9.68 12.59 -8.00
N PRO A 57 -10.19 12.97 -9.17
CA PRO A 57 -11.38 13.82 -9.28
C PRO A 57 -12.62 13.23 -8.61
N ASP A 58 -12.86 11.92 -8.78
CA ASP A 58 -13.95 11.18 -8.14
C ASP A 58 -13.60 10.71 -6.71
N ARG A 59 -12.32 10.81 -6.35
CA ARG A 59 -11.76 10.67 -5.00
C ARG A 59 -12.04 9.35 -4.26
N SER A 60 -12.68 8.41 -4.92
CA SER A 60 -12.92 7.07 -4.38
C SER A 60 -12.45 6.03 -5.37
N PRO A 61 -11.33 5.33 -5.08
CA PRO A 61 -10.84 4.29 -5.98
C PRO A 61 -11.83 3.12 -5.98
N ARG A 62 -12.32 2.76 -7.14
CA ARG A 62 -13.30 1.66 -7.31
C ARG A 62 -12.62 0.33 -7.57
N ARG A 63 -11.51 0.34 -8.33
CA ARG A 63 -10.72 -0.84 -8.67
C ARG A 63 -9.28 -0.68 -8.21
N ILE A 64 -8.83 -1.59 -7.36
CA ILE A 64 -7.55 -1.47 -6.67
C ILE A 64 -6.72 -2.73 -6.87
N LEU A 65 -5.45 -2.56 -7.23
CA LEU A 65 -4.44 -3.61 -7.22
C LEU A 65 -3.47 -3.36 -6.07
N LEU A 66 -3.35 -4.34 -5.18
CA LEU A 66 -2.40 -4.34 -4.08
C LEU A 66 -1.35 -5.43 -4.33
N LEU A 67 -0.11 -5.04 -4.56
CA LEU A 67 1.06 -5.90 -4.69
C LEU A 67 1.79 -5.93 -3.34
N GLY A 68 1.86 -7.11 -2.72
CA GLY A 68 2.26 -7.26 -1.32
C GLY A 68 1.05 -7.13 -0.39
N THR A 69 0.31 -8.22 -0.22
CA THR A 69 -0.93 -8.20 0.56
C THR A 69 -0.68 -8.28 2.06
N GLY A 70 0.37 -8.99 2.48
CA GLY A 70 0.57 -9.37 3.86
C GLY A 70 -0.67 -10.11 4.41
N ALA A 71 -1.09 -9.79 5.62
CA ALA A 71 -2.36 -10.29 6.17
C ALA A 71 -3.57 -9.37 5.88
N GLY A 72 -3.46 -8.40 4.96
CA GLY A 72 -4.62 -7.65 4.47
C GLY A 72 -4.96 -6.37 5.23
N THR A 73 -4.01 -5.74 5.93
CA THR A 73 -4.23 -4.44 6.62
C THR A 73 -4.83 -3.40 5.68
N VAL A 74 -4.19 -3.18 4.51
CA VAL A 74 -4.62 -2.17 3.53
C VAL A 74 -5.99 -2.52 2.95
N ILE A 75 -6.27 -3.81 2.69
CA ILE A 75 -7.57 -4.26 2.19
C ILE A 75 -8.69 -3.85 3.17
N ARG A 76 -8.48 -4.11 4.45
CA ARG A 76 -9.47 -3.77 5.47
C ARG A 76 -9.66 -2.26 5.62
N GLN A 77 -8.59 -1.47 5.51
CA GLN A 77 -8.68 -0.01 5.49
C GLN A 77 -9.47 0.50 4.29
N LEU A 78 -9.15 0.01 3.09
CA LEU A 78 -9.83 0.40 1.86
C LEU A 78 -11.32 0.06 1.89
N LYS A 79 -11.68 -1.16 2.33
CA LYS A 79 -13.09 -1.57 2.45
C LYS A 79 -13.83 -0.74 3.49
N ARG A 80 -13.20 -0.40 4.60
CA ARG A 80 -13.84 0.38 5.67
C ARG A 80 -14.02 1.85 5.30
N LEU A 81 -13.05 2.45 4.57
CA LEU A 81 -13.04 3.89 4.29
C LEU A 81 -13.68 4.26 2.95
N PHE A 82 -13.63 3.38 1.95
CA PHE A 82 -14.01 3.71 0.57
C PHE A 82 -15.00 2.73 -0.07
N ASP A 83 -15.12 1.51 0.46
CA ASP A 83 -15.93 0.41 -0.07
C ASP A 83 -15.80 0.22 -1.60
N PRO A 84 -14.58 -0.04 -2.10
CA PRO A 84 -14.34 -0.22 -3.52
C PRO A 84 -15.07 -1.44 -4.08
N ILE A 85 -15.36 -1.42 -5.39
CA ILE A 85 -16.05 -2.53 -6.09
C ILE A 85 -15.15 -3.75 -6.16
N GLU A 86 -13.86 -3.54 -6.41
CA GLU A 86 -12.89 -4.61 -6.62
C GLU A 86 -11.55 -4.28 -5.96
N ILE A 87 -11.05 -5.22 -5.17
CA ILE A 87 -9.67 -5.24 -4.72
C ILE A 87 -9.05 -6.56 -5.14
N VAL A 88 -7.95 -6.50 -5.89
CA VAL A 88 -7.09 -7.65 -6.18
C VAL A 88 -5.82 -7.52 -5.33
N GLY A 89 -5.62 -8.48 -4.43
CA GLY A 89 -4.42 -8.57 -3.60
C GLY A 89 -3.52 -9.72 -4.09
N VAL A 90 -2.27 -9.41 -4.43
CA VAL A 90 -1.27 -10.37 -4.91
C VAL A 90 -0.18 -10.51 -3.86
N ASP A 91 0.13 -11.73 -3.46
CA ASP A 91 1.24 -12.04 -2.54
C ASP A 91 1.88 -13.38 -2.94
N ASN A 92 3.19 -13.46 -2.90
CA ASN A 92 3.92 -14.68 -3.22
C ASN A 92 4.04 -15.65 -2.03
N ASN A 93 3.60 -15.23 -0.84
CA ASN A 93 3.64 -16.05 0.36
C ASN A 93 2.22 -16.60 0.69
N PRO A 94 1.99 -17.91 0.52
CA PRO A 94 0.68 -18.50 0.77
C PRO A 94 0.27 -18.42 2.25
N ILE A 95 1.24 -18.33 3.17
CA ILE A 95 0.95 -18.20 4.61
C ILE A 95 0.40 -16.82 4.93
N HIS A 96 0.89 -15.76 4.27
CA HIS A 96 0.32 -14.40 4.39
C HIS A 96 -1.16 -14.40 4.01
N LEU A 97 -1.49 -14.98 2.86
CA LEU A 97 -2.88 -15.07 2.37
C LEU A 97 -3.77 -15.96 3.25
N ARG A 98 -3.21 -17.01 3.81
CA ARG A 98 -3.90 -17.85 4.80
C ARG A 98 -4.25 -17.05 6.04
N VAL A 99 -3.26 -16.35 6.63
CA VAL A 99 -3.46 -15.50 7.83
C VAL A 99 -4.46 -14.38 7.54
N ALA A 100 -4.43 -13.77 6.33
CA ALA A 100 -5.40 -12.78 5.91
C ALA A 100 -6.85 -13.30 6.01
N ARG A 101 -7.10 -14.52 5.54
CA ARG A 101 -8.42 -15.15 5.58
C ARG A 101 -8.82 -15.62 6.98
N GLU A 102 -7.94 -16.38 7.64
CA GLU A 102 -8.28 -17.11 8.87
C GLU A 102 -8.25 -16.23 10.13
N HIS A 103 -7.38 -15.21 10.18
CA HIS A 103 -7.16 -14.39 11.36
C HIS A 103 -7.51 -12.91 11.18
N PHE A 104 -7.31 -12.36 9.98
CA PHE A 104 -7.61 -10.96 9.71
C PHE A 104 -8.99 -10.76 9.06
N GLY A 105 -9.75 -11.84 8.81
CA GLY A 105 -11.12 -11.78 8.32
C GLY A 105 -11.26 -11.14 6.94
N VAL A 106 -10.25 -11.30 6.07
CA VAL A 106 -10.37 -10.89 4.66
C VAL A 106 -11.17 -11.94 3.91
N THR A 107 -12.41 -11.60 3.58
CA THR A 107 -13.33 -12.51 2.88
C THR A 107 -13.26 -12.32 1.35
N PRO A 108 -13.77 -13.28 0.55
CA PRO A 108 -13.83 -13.14 -0.91
C PRO A 108 -14.63 -11.92 -1.39
N GLU A 109 -15.61 -11.45 -0.60
CA GLU A 109 -16.39 -10.24 -0.90
C GLU A 109 -15.58 -8.96 -0.67
N MET A 110 -14.54 -9.02 0.17
CA MET A 110 -13.65 -7.88 0.40
C MET A 110 -12.60 -7.76 -0.70
N ALA A 111 -11.97 -8.89 -1.08
CA ALA A 111 -10.88 -8.89 -2.05
C ALA A 111 -10.66 -10.26 -2.67
N GLN A 112 -10.24 -10.28 -3.93
CA GLN A 112 -9.66 -11.45 -4.55
C GLN A 112 -8.19 -11.57 -4.14
N LEU A 113 -7.86 -12.58 -3.34
CA LEU A 113 -6.49 -12.86 -2.91
C LEU A 113 -5.84 -13.90 -3.83
N LEU A 114 -4.74 -13.51 -4.48
CA LEU A 114 -4.02 -14.32 -5.45
C LEU A 114 -2.62 -14.69 -4.92
N HIS A 115 -2.33 -15.98 -4.86
CA HIS A 115 -0.98 -16.50 -4.61
C HIS A 115 -0.21 -16.48 -5.94
N ALA A 116 0.62 -15.46 -6.13
CA ALA A 116 1.41 -15.28 -7.34
C ALA A 116 2.63 -14.38 -7.10
N ASP A 117 3.65 -14.52 -7.95
CA ASP A 117 4.70 -13.52 -8.07
C ASP A 117 4.13 -12.24 -8.69
N ALA A 118 4.40 -11.09 -8.07
CA ALA A 118 3.88 -9.80 -8.50
C ALA A 118 4.40 -9.39 -9.90
N GLY A 119 5.66 -9.70 -10.21
CA GLY A 119 6.27 -9.42 -11.51
C GLY A 119 5.63 -10.24 -12.64
N ASP A 120 5.31 -11.49 -12.37
CA ASP A 120 4.58 -12.38 -13.28
C ASP A 120 3.14 -11.92 -13.46
N TYR A 121 2.46 -11.56 -12.37
CA TYR A 121 1.09 -11.08 -12.42
C TYR A 121 0.96 -9.84 -13.29
N VAL A 122 1.72 -8.76 -13.00
CA VAL A 122 1.63 -7.51 -13.76
C VAL A 122 2.12 -7.65 -15.21
N ALA A 123 3.04 -8.59 -15.49
CA ALA A 123 3.48 -8.87 -16.86
C ALA A 123 2.38 -9.50 -17.72
N ARG A 124 1.53 -10.33 -17.11
CA ARG A 124 0.45 -11.08 -17.78
C ARG A 124 -0.91 -10.38 -17.70
N TYR A 125 -1.05 -9.36 -16.87
CA TYR A 125 -2.33 -8.67 -16.69
C TYR A 125 -2.81 -8.04 -18.00
N ARG A 126 -4.08 -8.30 -18.37
CA ARG A 126 -4.74 -7.79 -19.58
C ARG A 126 -6.18 -7.32 -19.29
N GLY A 127 -6.53 -7.21 -18.02
CA GLY A 127 -7.85 -6.74 -17.61
C GLY A 127 -7.98 -5.20 -17.71
N PRO A 128 -9.13 -4.67 -17.32
CA PRO A 128 -9.38 -3.25 -17.23
C PRO A 128 -8.42 -2.58 -16.23
N GLY A 129 -8.01 -1.33 -16.50
CA GLY A 129 -7.10 -0.59 -15.64
C GLY A 129 -7.62 -0.40 -14.19
N PHE A 130 -6.69 -0.30 -13.26
CA PHE A 130 -6.97 -0.02 -11.85
C PHE A 130 -6.90 1.49 -11.58
N ASP A 131 -7.79 1.97 -10.72
CA ASP A 131 -7.81 3.36 -10.26
C ASP A 131 -6.65 3.64 -9.29
N LEU A 132 -6.25 2.61 -8.55
CA LEU A 132 -5.12 2.65 -7.64
C LEU A 132 -4.32 1.36 -7.76
N VAL A 133 -3.02 1.50 -8.02
CA VAL A 133 -2.04 0.43 -7.88
C VAL A 133 -1.14 0.76 -6.70
N ILE A 134 -1.06 -0.16 -5.74
CA ILE A 134 -0.18 -0.05 -4.57
C ILE A 134 0.95 -1.07 -4.73
N ASP A 135 2.18 -0.58 -4.72
CA ASP A 135 3.40 -1.37 -4.73
C ASP A 135 4.00 -1.38 -3.31
N ASP A 136 3.65 -2.42 -2.54
CA ASP A 136 4.09 -2.67 -1.16
C ASP A 136 4.85 -4.01 -1.05
N LEU A 137 5.79 -4.22 -1.98
CA LEU A 137 6.53 -5.47 -2.13
C LEU A 137 7.76 -5.51 -1.23
N PHE A 138 7.57 -6.02 -0.02
CA PHE A 138 8.62 -6.24 0.95
C PHE A 138 8.75 -7.71 1.33
N GLY A 139 9.99 -8.18 1.44
CA GLY A 139 10.38 -9.43 2.03
C GLY A 139 11.51 -9.16 3.03
N GLY A 140 12.18 -10.19 3.50
CA GLY A 140 13.36 -10.06 4.36
C GLY A 140 13.57 -11.33 5.16
N GLY A 141 14.67 -12.04 4.88
CA GLY A 141 15.06 -13.25 5.62
C GLY A 141 15.70 -12.95 6.98
N ASN A 142 16.26 -11.76 7.16
CA ASN A 142 17.13 -11.41 8.29
C ASN A 142 16.50 -10.44 9.29
N GLY A 143 15.16 -10.34 9.33
CA GLY A 143 14.46 -9.45 10.27
C GLY A 143 14.46 -7.97 9.86
N VAL A 144 15.02 -7.62 8.72
CA VAL A 144 14.97 -6.28 8.13
C VAL A 144 14.05 -6.30 6.91
N PRO A 145 13.05 -5.40 6.82
CA PRO A 145 12.24 -5.28 5.62
C PRO A 145 13.08 -4.82 4.44
N GLU A 146 13.16 -5.64 3.40
CA GLU A 146 13.85 -5.30 2.15
C GLU A 146 12.86 -5.38 1.00
N ARG A 147 13.00 -4.48 0.04
CA ARG A 147 12.17 -4.48 -1.15
C ARG A 147 12.46 -5.70 -2.02
N SER A 148 11.42 -6.49 -2.32
CA SER A 148 11.57 -7.74 -3.07
C SER A 148 11.79 -7.53 -4.58
N VAL A 149 11.41 -6.35 -5.11
CA VAL A 149 11.54 -6.00 -6.53
C VAL A 149 12.29 -4.68 -6.63
N GLN A 150 13.42 -4.69 -7.34
CA GLN A 150 14.16 -3.47 -7.62
C GLN A 150 13.32 -2.49 -8.46
N PHE A 151 13.24 -1.23 -8.02
CA PHE A 151 12.50 -0.22 -8.75
C PHE A 151 13.36 0.34 -9.90
N ASP A 152 12.96 0.02 -11.13
CA ASP A 152 13.59 0.49 -12.37
C ASP A 152 12.55 0.89 -13.42
N SER A 153 13.03 1.32 -14.61
CA SER A 153 12.14 1.70 -15.72
C SER A 153 11.32 0.54 -16.26
N ALA A 154 11.80 -0.70 -16.16
CA ALA A 154 11.04 -1.86 -16.61
C ALA A 154 9.88 -2.16 -15.65
N TRP A 155 10.14 -2.06 -14.34
CA TRP A 155 9.12 -2.22 -13.31
C TRP A 155 8.04 -1.13 -13.41
N LEU A 156 8.46 0.15 -13.51
CA LEU A 156 7.51 1.26 -13.67
C LEU A 156 6.59 1.06 -14.89
N ARG A 157 7.15 0.66 -16.05
CA ARG A 157 6.33 0.38 -17.25
C ARG A 157 5.32 -0.75 -17.04
N LYS A 158 5.67 -1.79 -16.27
CA LYS A 158 4.74 -2.89 -15.94
C LYS A 158 3.58 -2.36 -15.09
N LEU A 159 3.88 -1.57 -14.05
CA LEU A 159 2.86 -0.98 -13.17
C LEU A 159 1.94 -0.02 -13.94
N GLN A 160 2.51 0.82 -14.81
CA GLN A 160 1.74 1.77 -15.65
C GLN A 160 0.69 1.09 -16.52
N ARG A 161 1.00 -0.12 -17.05
CA ARG A 161 0.04 -0.88 -17.88
C ARG A 161 -1.16 -1.42 -17.10
N CYS A 162 -1.02 -1.53 -15.77
CA CYS A 162 -2.12 -1.95 -14.90
C CYS A 162 -3.04 -0.79 -14.52
N LEU A 163 -2.65 0.48 -14.75
CA LEU A 163 -3.43 1.65 -14.38
C LEU A 163 -4.49 2.02 -15.41
N ALA A 164 -5.66 2.45 -14.95
CA ALA A 164 -6.63 3.20 -15.75
C ALA A 164 -6.01 4.54 -16.19
N ASP A 165 -6.63 5.24 -17.16
CA ASP A 165 -6.07 6.48 -17.72
C ASP A 165 -5.80 7.54 -16.64
N ASP A 166 -6.70 7.68 -15.67
CA ASP A 166 -6.58 8.56 -14.51
C ASP A 166 -6.10 7.81 -13.24
N GLY A 167 -5.62 6.58 -13.39
CA GLY A 167 -5.16 5.73 -12.30
C GLY A 167 -3.90 6.26 -11.63
N VAL A 168 -3.85 6.12 -10.31
CA VAL A 168 -2.79 6.59 -9.42
C VAL A 168 -1.89 5.43 -9.01
N LEU A 169 -0.58 5.67 -8.96
CA LEU A 169 0.40 4.72 -8.46
C LEU A 169 0.91 5.16 -7.09
N SER A 170 0.82 4.26 -6.12
CA SER A 170 1.38 4.42 -4.77
C SER A 170 2.50 3.42 -4.55
N ILE A 171 3.69 3.89 -4.17
CA ILE A 171 4.89 3.06 -4.04
C ILE A 171 5.45 3.23 -2.64
N ASN A 172 5.68 2.12 -1.94
CA ASN A 172 6.36 2.09 -0.66
C ASN A 172 7.88 1.94 -0.84
N PHE A 173 8.66 2.84 -0.28
CA PHE A 173 10.10 2.71 -0.09
C PHE A 173 10.38 2.56 1.41
N ALA A 174 11.31 1.69 1.80
CA ALA A 174 11.65 1.43 3.20
C ALA A 174 12.11 2.70 3.92
N ASP A 175 12.85 3.54 3.19
CA ASP A 175 13.35 4.81 3.70
C ASP A 175 13.72 5.79 2.56
N ARG A 176 14.24 6.94 2.95
CA ARG A 176 14.74 7.97 2.01
C ARG A 176 15.97 7.50 1.22
N ALA A 177 16.82 6.68 1.81
CA ALA A 177 18.04 6.21 1.14
C ALA A 177 17.69 5.25 0.01
N GLU A 178 16.75 4.32 0.24
CA GLU A 178 16.25 3.42 -0.81
C GLU A 178 15.64 4.21 -1.97
N LEU A 179 14.77 5.20 -1.68
CA LEU A 179 14.17 6.03 -2.73
C LEU A 179 15.23 6.73 -3.60
N VAL A 180 16.29 7.27 -2.98
CA VAL A 180 17.35 8.01 -3.68
C VAL A 180 18.28 7.06 -4.47
N LEU A 181 18.64 5.92 -3.87
CA LEU A 181 19.57 4.96 -4.46
C LEU A 181 18.93 4.04 -5.50
N SER A 182 17.60 3.90 -5.48
CA SER A 182 16.86 3.11 -6.47
C SER A 182 16.91 3.74 -7.87
N GLY A 183 16.51 2.98 -8.86
CA GLY A 183 16.33 3.48 -10.23
C GLY A 183 15.12 4.40 -10.43
N PHE A 184 14.40 4.75 -9.36
CA PHE A 184 13.12 5.47 -9.41
C PHE A 184 13.17 6.79 -10.17
N SER A 185 14.07 7.71 -9.80
CA SER A 185 14.18 9.02 -10.44
C SER A 185 14.48 8.91 -11.94
N ARG A 186 15.36 7.96 -12.31
CA ARG A 186 15.67 7.69 -13.73
C ARG A 186 14.49 7.09 -14.47
N ALA A 187 13.73 6.21 -13.82
CA ALA A 187 12.53 5.61 -14.38
C ALA A 187 11.44 6.66 -14.61
N LEU A 188 11.21 7.51 -13.63
CA LEU A 188 10.21 8.58 -13.68
C LEU A 188 10.52 9.61 -14.78
N ASN A 189 11.77 10.04 -14.90
CA ASN A 189 12.21 10.98 -15.95
C ASN A 189 12.08 10.44 -17.39
N ARG A 190 11.82 9.13 -17.55
CA ARG A 190 11.56 8.48 -18.85
C ARG A 190 10.08 8.17 -19.08
N SER A 191 9.22 8.62 -18.16
CA SER A 191 7.78 8.41 -18.23
C SER A 191 7.09 9.74 -18.57
N ASP A 192 6.24 9.71 -19.58
CA ASP A 192 5.37 10.81 -20.01
C ASP A 192 3.98 10.74 -19.34
N ARG A 193 3.71 9.66 -18.62
CA ARG A 193 2.39 9.42 -18.04
C ARG A 193 2.07 10.30 -16.83
N PHE A 194 3.05 10.55 -15.97
CA PHE A 194 2.80 11.21 -14.69
C PHE A 194 3.11 12.71 -14.76
N VAL A 195 2.21 13.51 -14.17
CA VAL A 195 2.25 14.98 -14.17
C VAL A 195 2.55 15.51 -12.77
N SER A 196 2.05 14.83 -11.72
CA SER A 196 2.28 15.22 -10.33
C SER A 196 2.91 14.10 -9.53
N MET A 197 3.78 14.48 -8.59
CA MET A 197 4.42 13.58 -7.63
C MET A 197 4.32 14.14 -6.23
N PHE A 198 3.94 13.28 -5.30
CA PHE A 198 3.88 13.59 -3.87
C PHE A 198 4.63 12.55 -3.07
N GLU A 199 5.36 12.99 -2.06
CA GLU A 199 5.95 12.13 -1.04
C GLU A 199 5.13 12.25 0.25
N PHE A 200 4.81 11.08 0.83
CA PHE A 200 4.13 10.97 2.11
C PHE A 200 5.06 10.33 3.13
N SER A 201 4.99 10.82 4.36
CA SER A 201 5.71 10.29 5.51
C SER A 201 4.90 10.50 6.79
N ALA A 202 5.27 9.83 7.86
CA ALA A 202 4.72 10.05 9.19
C ALA A 202 5.82 10.01 10.26
N PRO A 203 5.61 10.65 11.43
CA PRO A 203 6.69 10.85 12.42
C PRO A 203 7.29 9.57 13.01
N ALA A 204 6.56 8.46 12.98
CA ALA A 204 6.96 7.21 13.66
C ALA A 204 7.46 6.12 12.71
N ILE A 205 7.61 6.43 11.42
CA ILE A 205 8.02 5.48 10.39
C ILE A 205 9.11 6.08 9.50
N GLU A 206 10.03 5.24 9.04
CA GLU A 206 11.10 5.63 8.12
C GLU A 206 10.66 5.60 6.66
N ASN A 207 9.60 4.83 6.38
CA ASN A 207 9.07 4.67 5.02
C ASN A 207 8.73 6.01 4.36
N VAL A 208 8.97 6.05 3.06
CA VAL A 208 8.54 7.13 2.18
C VAL A 208 7.59 6.53 1.15
N ILE A 209 6.34 6.99 1.17
CA ILE A 209 5.37 6.62 0.15
C ILE A 209 5.41 7.66 -0.96
N VAL A 210 5.55 7.20 -2.19
CA VAL A 210 5.51 8.07 -3.37
C VAL A 210 4.20 7.86 -4.10
N GLY A 211 3.43 8.94 -4.25
CA GLY A 211 2.23 8.99 -5.08
C GLY A 211 2.54 9.62 -6.44
N LEU A 212 2.24 8.92 -7.53
CA LEU A 212 2.37 9.40 -8.90
C LEU A 212 1.00 9.53 -9.55
N LEU A 213 0.69 10.71 -10.09
CA LEU A 213 -0.61 11.06 -10.65
C LEU A 213 -0.46 11.47 -12.11
N PRO A 214 -1.38 11.03 -13.02
CA PRO A 214 -1.37 11.45 -14.42
C PRO A 214 -2.05 12.81 -14.66
N PHE A 215 -2.42 13.53 -13.61
CA PHE A 215 -3.07 14.83 -13.65
C PHE A 215 -2.42 15.82 -12.67
N THR A 216 -2.67 17.10 -12.89
CA THR A 216 -2.18 18.18 -12.01
C THR A 216 -2.97 18.18 -10.69
N ALA A 217 -2.27 18.22 -9.57
CA ALA A 217 -2.83 18.32 -8.24
C ALA A 217 -1.94 19.14 -7.30
N GLN A 218 -2.52 19.60 -6.20
CA GLN A 218 -1.84 20.33 -5.15
C GLN A 218 -2.05 19.64 -3.79
N SER A 219 -1.12 19.78 -2.87
CA SER A 219 -1.27 19.21 -1.51
C SER A 219 -2.50 19.77 -0.76
N ALA A 220 -2.98 20.95 -1.16
CA ALA A 220 -4.22 21.54 -0.65
C ALA A 220 -5.47 20.72 -1.03
N ASP A 221 -5.46 20.06 -2.20
CA ASP A 221 -6.59 19.25 -2.67
C ASP A 221 -6.83 18.05 -1.75
N LEU A 222 -5.75 17.37 -1.37
CA LEU A 222 -5.81 16.27 -0.40
C LEU A 222 -6.36 16.73 0.94
N ARG A 223 -5.85 17.88 1.46
CA ARG A 223 -6.31 18.41 2.75
C ARG A 223 -7.78 18.77 2.73
N ALA A 224 -8.22 19.43 1.66
CA ALA A 224 -9.62 19.80 1.48
C ALA A 224 -10.52 18.56 1.46
N TYR A 225 -10.11 17.50 0.77
CA TYR A 225 -10.86 16.26 0.73
C TYR A 225 -10.95 15.56 2.09
N LEU A 226 -9.83 15.42 2.79
CA LEU A 226 -9.80 14.80 4.11
C LEU A 226 -10.69 15.54 5.11
N GLN A 227 -10.73 16.87 5.04
CA GLN A 227 -11.59 17.71 5.88
C GLN A 227 -13.07 17.64 5.48
N ALA A 228 -13.36 17.45 4.19
CA ALA A 228 -14.75 17.36 3.68
C ALA A 228 -15.38 15.98 3.89
N THR A 229 -14.58 14.94 4.19
CA THR A 229 -15.05 13.58 4.42
C THR A 229 -15.19 13.33 5.93
N PRO A 230 -16.42 13.22 6.48
CA PRO A 230 -16.63 13.25 7.94
C PRO A 230 -15.82 12.23 8.73
N GLU A 231 -15.72 10.97 8.24
CA GLU A 231 -14.94 9.92 8.92
C GLU A 231 -13.45 10.22 8.90
N LEU A 232 -12.91 10.74 7.79
CA LEU A 232 -11.50 11.10 7.67
C LEU A 232 -11.16 12.36 8.48
N ALA A 233 -12.07 13.32 8.52
CA ALA A 233 -11.94 14.52 9.35
C ALA A 233 -11.87 14.16 10.84
N ASP A 234 -12.76 13.29 11.33
CA ASP A 234 -12.73 12.78 12.72
C ASP A 234 -11.40 12.07 13.03
N LEU A 235 -10.91 11.23 12.12
CA LEU A 235 -9.62 10.55 12.29
C LEU A 235 -8.43 11.54 12.33
N LEU A 236 -8.49 12.64 11.59
CA LEU A 236 -7.50 13.73 11.64
C LEU A 236 -7.56 14.48 12.97
N GLU A 237 -8.74 14.93 13.39
CA GLU A 237 -8.96 15.69 14.62
C GLU A 237 -8.53 14.90 15.85
N ARG A 238 -8.79 13.59 15.89
CA ARG A 238 -8.33 12.70 16.96
C ARG A 238 -6.85 12.34 16.87
N GLY A 239 -6.12 12.86 15.88
CA GLY A 239 -4.70 12.55 15.67
C GLY A 239 -4.42 11.09 15.35
N ARG A 240 -5.42 10.37 14.82
CA ARG A 240 -5.29 8.97 14.38
C ARG A 240 -4.66 8.88 13.00
N LEU A 241 -5.07 9.72 12.05
CA LEU A 241 -4.42 9.87 10.75
C LEU A 241 -3.30 10.91 10.86
N ARG A 242 -2.06 10.44 10.82
CA ARG A 242 -0.87 11.30 10.88
C ARG A 242 -0.09 11.16 9.59
N TYR A 243 0.05 12.26 8.87
CA TYR A 243 0.82 12.28 7.63
C TYR A 243 1.49 13.65 7.43
N ARG A 244 2.54 13.63 6.65
CA ARG A 244 3.13 14.81 6.00
C ARG A 244 3.10 14.54 4.50
N VAL A 245 2.74 15.55 3.72
CA VAL A 245 2.75 15.49 2.26
C VAL A 245 3.64 16.58 1.72
N LYS A 246 4.50 16.22 0.75
CA LYS A 246 5.40 17.13 0.07
C LYS A 246 5.22 16.95 -1.43
N THR A 247 4.95 18.06 -2.16
CA THR A 247 5.00 18.08 -3.62
C THR A 247 6.46 17.99 -4.06
N VAL A 248 6.75 17.11 -5.00
CA VAL A 248 8.08 16.95 -5.57
C VAL A 248 8.05 17.36 -7.04
N LYS A 249 8.94 18.29 -7.38
CA LYS A 249 9.15 18.69 -8.79
C LYS A 249 10.01 17.64 -9.48
N PHE A 250 9.56 17.15 -10.61
CA PHE A 250 10.33 16.33 -11.53
C PHE A 250 10.11 16.88 -12.95
N LYS A 251 11.01 16.57 -13.88
CA LYS A 251 10.83 16.96 -15.28
C LYS A 251 10.22 15.76 -16.01
N PRO A 252 8.96 15.84 -16.46
CA PRO A 252 8.44 14.88 -17.43
C PRO A 252 9.29 14.98 -18.71
N SER A 253 9.52 13.88 -19.38
CA SER A 253 10.24 13.80 -20.66
C SER A 253 9.47 14.50 -21.75
#